data_7ad0a063b24d0ce68fbceb578bf45d59
#
_entry.id   7ad0a063b24d0ce68fbceb578bf45d59
#
_cell.length_a   1.000
_cell.length_b   1.000
_cell.length_c   1.000
_cell.angle_alpha   90.00
_cell.angle_beta   90.00
_cell.angle_gamma   90.00
#
_symmetry.space_group_name_H-M   'P 1'
#
loop_
_entity.id
_entity.type
_entity.pdbx_description
1 polymer ?
#
loop_
_entity_poly.entity_id
_entity_poly.type
_entity_poly.pdbx_seq_one_letter_code
_entity_poly.pdbx_strand_id
1 'polypeptide(L)' 'MDDFEDVDDLYDAVGAVLHEATENEDEDDIKALCNGIMNLIKG' A
#
# COMPACT_ATOMS: atom_id res chain seq x y z
N MET A 1 1.97 16.70 8.26
CA MET A 1 2.35 15.35 8.53
C MET A 1 1.69 14.42 7.62
N ASP A 2 2.45 13.68 6.91
CA ASP A 2 1.91 12.87 5.85
C ASP A 2 2.07 11.40 6.09
N ASP A 3 2.34 11.06 7.33
CA ASP A 3 2.53 9.66 7.65
C ASP A 3 1.20 8.96 7.73
N PHE A 4 1.16 7.76 7.20
CA PHE A 4 -0.01 6.92 7.31
C PHE A 4 0.01 6.20 8.64
N GLU A 5 -1.17 6.03 9.22
CA GLU A 5 -1.25 5.40 10.53
C GLU A 5 -1.02 3.91 10.45
N ASP A 6 -1.50 3.29 9.40
CA ASP A 6 -1.30 1.87 9.22
C ASP A 6 -1.45 1.51 7.75
N VAL A 7 -1.32 0.24 7.46
CA VAL A 7 -1.31 -0.21 6.08
C VAL A 7 -2.67 -0.04 5.40
N ASP A 8 -3.73 -0.08 6.16
CA ASP A 8 -5.06 0.13 5.60
C ASP A 8 -5.19 1.54 5.06
N ASP A 9 -4.66 2.50 5.80
CA ASP A 9 -4.68 3.89 5.40
C ASP A 9 -3.89 4.07 4.11
N LEU A 10 -2.71 3.49 4.06
CA LEU A 10 -1.87 3.55 2.87
C LEU A 10 -2.56 2.88 1.69
N TYR A 11 -3.17 1.72 1.94
CA TYR A 11 -3.87 0.99 0.89
C TYR A 11 -4.97 1.86 0.28
N ASP A 12 -5.70 2.56 1.13
CA ASP A 12 -6.78 3.41 0.64
C ASP A 12 -6.24 4.52 -0.26
N ALA A 13 -5.05 4.99 0.05
CA ALA A 13 -4.45 6.09 -0.71
C ALA A 13 -3.83 5.61 -2.02
N VAL A 14 -3.10 4.50 -2.00
CA VAL A 14 -2.33 4.08 -3.17
C VAL A 14 -2.78 2.76 -3.76
N GLY A 15 -3.75 2.11 -3.16
CA GLY A 15 -4.18 0.80 -3.62
C GLY A 15 -4.59 0.79 -5.08
N ALA A 16 -5.40 1.77 -5.47
CA ALA A 16 -5.88 1.85 -6.85
C ALA A 16 -4.71 2.01 -7.81
N VAL A 17 -3.74 2.83 -7.42
CA VAL A 17 -2.57 3.06 -8.27
C VAL A 17 -1.75 1.78 -8.40
N LEU A 18 -1.61 1.05 -7.30
CA LEU A 18 -0.86 -0.19 -7.33
C LEU A 18 -1.56 -1.25 -8.16
N HIS A 19 -2.89 -1.32 -8.05
CA HIS A 19 -3.67 -2.25 -8.89
C HIS A 19 -3.41 -1.98 -10.37
N GLU A 20 -3.43 -0.73 -10.74
CA GLU A 20 -3.21 -0.34 -12.12
C GLU A 20 -1.77 -0.61 -12.54
N ALA A 21 -0.84 -0.20 -11.72
CA ALA A 21 0.57 -0.28 -12.07
C ALA A 21 1.03 -1.73 -12.22
N THR A 22 0.52 -2.60 -11.37
CA THR A 22 0.93 -4.01 -11.41
C THR A 22 -0.03 -4.88 -12.19
N GLU A 23 -1.17 -4.32 -12.59
CA GLU A 23 -2.24 -5.08 -13.25
C GLU A 23 -2.64 -6.29 -12.42
N ASN A 24 -2.52 -6.15 -11.14
CA ASN A 24 -2.80 -7.22 -10.20
C ASN A 24 -4.08 -6.91 -9.44
N GLU A 25 -5.01 -7.84 -9.44
CA GLU A 25 -6.28 -7.63 -8.77
C GLU A 25 -6.33 -8.32 -7.42
N ASP A 26 -5.24 -8.93 -7.02
CA ASP A 26 -5.20 -9.66 -5.76
C ASP A 26 -4.98 -8.69 -4.61
N GLU A 27 -6.00 -8.57 -3.76
CA GLU A 27 -5.94 -7.68 -2.62
C GLU A 27 -4.78 -8.01 -1.70
N ASP A 28 -4.56 -9.29 -1.47
CA ASP A 28 -3.50 -9.72 -0.56
C ASP A 28 -2.14 -9.27 -1.07
N ASP A 29 -1.94 -9.39 -2.37
CA ASP A 29 -0.68 -8.96 -2.98
C ASP A 29 -0.48 -7.46 -2.80
N ILE A 30 -1.53 -6.70 -3.09
CA ILE A 30 -1.44 -5.25 -2.98
C ILE A 30 -1.21 -4.84 -1.53
N LYS A 31 -1.84 -5.52 -0.61
CA LYS A 31 -1.64 -5.22 0.81
C LYS A 31 -0.21 -5.53 1.23
N ALA A 32 0.35 -6.60 0.68
CA ALA A 32 1.74 -6.95 0.97
C ALA A 32 2.68 -5.85 0.49
N LEU A 33 2.40 -5.31 -0.68
CA LEU A 33 3.19 -4.20 -1.20
C LEU A 33 3.08 -2.97 -0.29
N CYS A 34 1.87 -2.67 0.13
CA CYS A 34 1.65 -1.55 1.04
C CYS A 34 2.40 -1.76 2.36
N ASN A 35 2.38 -2.99 2.84
CA ASN A 35 3.09 -3.32 4.07
C ASN A 35 4.59 -3.07 3.92
N GLY A 36 5.14 -3.44 2.78
CA GLY A 36 6.54 -3.18 2.50
C GLY A 36 6.85 -1.69 2.47
N ILE A 37 5.97 -0.93 1.85
CA ILE A 37 6.13 0.52 1.79
C ILE A 37 6.09 1.12 3.19
N MET A 38 5.14 0.67 3.99
CA MET A 38 5.03 1.17 5.36
C MET A 38 6.30 0.87 6.16
N ASN A 39 6.86 -0.29 5.94
CA ASN A 39 8.11 -0.67 6.59
C ASN A 39 9.22 0.31 6.25
N LEU A 40 9.29 0.69 5.00
CA LEU A 40 10.31 1.65 4.56
C LEU A 40 10.09 3.02 5.18
N ILE A 41 8.84 3.43 5.27
CA ILE A 41 8.50 4.74 5.83
C ILE A 41 8.83 4.78 7.31
N LYS A 42 8.44 3.74 8.02
CA LYS A 42 8.60 3.71 9.48
C LYS A 42 9.98 3.25 9.88
N GLY A 43 10.57 2.51 9.04
CA GLY A 43 11.80 1.87 9.18
C GLY A 43 12.87 2.27 9.93
#